data_5b1d98d35bcbd74d62cb288d139e55bd
#
_entry.id   5b1d98d35bcbd74d62cb288d139e55bd
#
_cell.length_a   1.000
_cell.length_b   1.000
_cell.length_c   1.000
_cell.angle_alpha   90.00
_cell.angle_beta   90.00
_cell.angle_gamma   90.00
#
_symmetry.space_group_name_H-M   'P 1'
#
loop_
_entity.id
_entity.type
_entity.pdbx_description
1 polymer ?
#
loop_
_entity_poly.entity_id
_entity_poly.type
_entity_poly.pdbx_seq_one_letter_code
_entity_poly.pdbx_strand_id
1 'polypeptide(L)'
;MIQVTDLQKAYNGVTVLNIPFLTIPQGESFGLVGNNGAGKTTLFRLILDLIEPTKGEVQIEGQKVMRNDAWKTITGSFLDESFLIDFLTTEEYFNFVGKLNHKSQGDIALFLDSMKDFFNDEILGSKKLIRDFSKGNQKKIGIAAALLGDPKILILDEPFTALDPSSQIRLKRFLSDLQTRFNMTMLISSHDLNHVTEVCERIVVLEKGNIVKDLKTDEDTLKELEAYFAV
;
A
#
# COMPACT_ATOMS: atom_id res chain seq x y z
N MET A 1 -3.34 -13.52 -6.45
CA MET A 1 -4.78 -13.16 -6.36
C MET A 1 -5.15 -12.98 -4.90
N ILE A 2 -5.86 -11.89 -4.56
CA ILE A 2 -6.43 -11.64 -3.23
C ILE A 2 -7.94 -11.84 -3.33
N GLN A 3 -8.52 -12.55 -2.37
CA GLN A 3 -9.96 -12.78 -2.30
C GLN A 3 -10.48 -12.46 -0.91
N VAL A 4 -11.56 -11.70 -0.85
CA VAL A 4 -12.30 -11.32 0.35
C VAL A 4 -13.69 -11.93 0.26
N THR A 5 -14.13 -12.63 1.31
CA THR A 5 -15.43 -13.31 1.32
C THR A 5 -16.15 -13.04 2.64
N ASP A 6 -17.38 -12.50 2.56
CA ASP A 6 -18.27 -12.15 3.67
C ASP A 6 -17.56 -11.35 4.80
N LEU A 7 -16.60 -10.51 4.44
CA LEU A 7 -15.71 -9.84 5.38
C LEU A 7 -16.43 -8.73 6.13
N GLN A 8 -16.50 -8.84 7.44
CA GLN A 8 -17.07 -7.82 8.31
C GLN A 8 -16.11 -7.48 9.44
N LYS A 9 -16.07 -6.20 9.79
CA LYS A 9 -15.42 -5.70 11.01
C LYS A 9 -16.38 -4.81 11.77
N ALA A 10 -16.56 -5.13 13.05
CA ALA A 10 -17.33 -4.31 13.98
C ALA A 10 -16.48 -3.97 15.20
N TYR A 11 -16.67 -2.78 15.76
CA TYR A 11 -16.14 -2.35 17.04
C TYR A 11 -17.30 -1.93 17.94
N ASN A 12 -17.38 -2.47 19.14
CA ASN A 12 -18.45 -2.18 20.11
C ASN A 12 -19.86 -2.30 19.52
N GLY A 13 -20.08 -3.32 18.67
CA GLY A 13 -21.37 -3.55 18.01
C GLY A 13 -21.66 -2.69 16.79
N VAL A 14 -20.78 -1.74 16.43
CA VAL A 14 -20.93 -0.90 15.23
C VAL A 14 -20.09 -1.48 14.11
N THR A 15 -20.75 -1.87 13.00
CA THR A 15 -20.07 -2.36 11.80
C THR A 15 -19.38 -1.19 11.09
N VAL A 16 -18.07 -1.30 10.92
CA VAL A 16 -17.22 -0.29 10.23
C VAL A 16 -16.77 -0.75 8.85
N LEU A 17 -16.89 -2.06 8.55
CA LEU A 17 -16.61 -2.64 7.24
C LEU A 17 -17.54 -3.83 7.00
N ASN A 18 -18.11 -3.90 5.79
CA ASN A 18 -18.96 -5.00 5.34
C ASN A 18 -18.77 -5.17 3.83
N ILE A 19 -17.95 -6.15 3.46
CA ILE A 19 -17.63 -6.48 2.07
C ILE A 19 -18.04 -7.93 1.82
N PRO A 20 -19.17 -8.16 1.14
CA PRO A 20 -19.64 -9.51 0.84
C PRO A 20 -18.65 -10.28 -0.02
N PHE A 21 -18.10 -9.61 -1.04
CA PHE A 21 -17.15 -10.23 -1.96
C PHE A 21 -16.27 -9.17 -2.63
N LEU A 22 -14.97 -9.45 -2.72
CA LEU A 22 -14.01 -8.66 -3.50
C LEU A 22 -12.89 -9.59 -3.96
N THR A 23 -12.55 -9.52 -5.24
CA THR A 23 -11.35 -10.18 -5.78
C THR A 23 -10.42 -9.17 -6.41
N ILE A 24 -9.12 -9.35 -6.21
CA ILE A 24 -8.07 -8.57 -6.86
C ILE A 24 -7.17 -9.57 -7.57
N PRO A 25 -7.21 -9.63 -8.90
CA PRO A 25 -6.38 -10.50 -9.72
C PRO A 25 -4.88 -10.24 -9.52
N GLN A 26 -4.07 -11.22 -9.84
CA GLN A 26 -2.62 -11.04 -9.88
C GLN A 26 -2.25 -10.06 -10.99
N GLY A 27 -1.32 -9.15 -10.69
CA GLY A 27 -0.84 -8.14 -11.63
C GLY A 27 -1.75 -6.92 -11.78
N GLU A 28 -2.90 -6.89 -11.10
CA GLU A 28 -3.80 -5.72 -11.15
C GLU A 28 -3.29 -4.59 -10.25
N SER A 29 -3.32 -3.36 -10.76
CA SER A 29 -3.20 -2.15 -9.95
C SER A 29 -4.57 -1.68 -9.50
N PHE A 30 -4.86 -1.87 -8.22
CA PHE A 30 -6.15 -1.66 -7.57
C PHE A 30 -6.14 -0.40 -6.70
N GLY A 31 -7.04 0.54 -7.00
CA GLY A 31 -7.26 1.77 -6.24
C GLY A 31 -8.44 1.64 -5.28
N LEU A 32 -8.25 2.01 -4.02
CA LEU A 32 -9.31 2.07 -3.02
C LEU A 32 -9.54 3.52 -2.63
N VAL A 33 -10.65 4.10 -3.04
CA VAL A 33 -11.00 5.50 -2.75
C VAL A 33 -12.17 5.62 -1.80
N GLY A 34 -12.25 6.74 -1.10
CA GLY A 34 -13.32 7.06 -0.17
C GLY A 34 -12.90 8.12 0.83
N ASN A 35 -13.87 8.79 1.42
CA ASN A 35 -13.64 9.79 2.45
C ASN A 35 -12.89 9.23 3.68
N ASN A 36 -12.36 10.13 4.50
CA ASN A 36 -11.77 9.73 5.78
C ASN A 36 -12.83 9.00 6.64
N GLY A 37 -12.43 7.85 7.21
CA GLY A 37 -13.36 7.00 7.95
C GLY A 37 -14.22 6.06 7.11
N ALA A 38 -14.07 6.02 5.77
CA ALA A 38 -14.81 5.10 4.90
C ALA A 38 -14.49 3.61 5.14
N GLY A 39 -13.34 3.29 5.78
CA GLY A 39 -12.93 1.93 6.08
C GLY A 39 -11.70 1.43 5.29
N LYS A 40 -11.04 2.28 4.49
CA LYS A 40 -9.88 1.91 3.64
C LYS A 40 -8.76 1.25 4.44
N THR A 41 -8.23 1.92 5.44
CA THR A 41 -7.18 1.38 6.34
C THR A 41 -7.64 0.13 7.07
N THR A 42 -8.93 0.04 7.44
CA THR A 42 -9.50 -1.14 8.09
C THR A 42 -9.46 -2.35 7.16
N LEU A 43 -9.82 -2.17 5.89
CA LEU A 43 -9.71 -3.23 4.88
C LEU A 43 -8.25 -3.69 4.70
N PHE A 44 -7.31 -2.76 4.56
CA PHE A 44 -5.89 -3.12 4.42
C PHE A 44 -5.33 -3.83 5.65
N ARG A 45 -5.71 -3.39 6.85
CA ARG A 45 -5.32 -4.09 8.09
C ARG A 45 -5.90 -5.50 8.20
N LEU A 46 -7.10 -5.74 7.68
CA LEU A 46 -7.69 -7.10 7.61
C LEU A 46 -6.99 -7.97 6.56
N ILE A 47 -6.63 -7.42 5.40
CA ILE A 47 -5.87 -8.14 4.37
C ILE A 47 -4.47 -8.52 4.88
N LEU A 48 -3.85 -7.67 5.71
CA LEU A 48 -2.53 -7.89 6.30
C LEU A 48 -2.55 -8.64 7.64
N ASP A 49 -3.70 -9.19 8.06
CA ASP A 49 -3.87 -9.90 9.34
C ASP A 49 -3.39 -9.09 10.57
N LEU A 50 -3.44 -7.76 10.49
CA LEU A 50 -3.08 -6.86 11.59
C LEU A 50 -4.24 -6.70 12.59
N ILE A 51 -5.45 -7.00 12.16
CA ILE A 51 -6.66 -7.05 12.99
C ILE A 51 -7.51 -8.25 12.56
N GLU A 52 -8.17 -8.91 13.53
CA GLU A 52 -9.07 -10.02 13.23
C GLU A 52 -10.41 -9.53 12.68
N PRO A 53 -10.99 -10.19 11.66
CA PRO A 53 -12.34 -9.92 11.20
C PRO A 53 -13.38 -10.33 12.27
N THR A 54 -14.53 -9.66 12.29
CA THR A 54 -15.69 -10.10 13.08
C THR A 54 -16.37 -11.28 12.41
N LYS A 55 -16.37 -11.31 11.06
CA LYS A 55 -16.92 -12.39 10.24
C LYS A 55 -16.19 -12.41 8.89
N GLY A 56 -16.22 -13.56 8.23
CA GLY A 56 -15.64 -13.74 6.91
C GLY A 56 -14.13 -13.98 6.93
N GLU A 57 -13.51 -13.90 5.78
CA GLU A 57 -12.09 -14.21 5.63
C GLU A 57 -11.46 -13.49 4.45
N VAL A 58 -10.13 -13.41 4.51
CA VAL A 58 -9.26 -12.99 3.41
C VAL A 58 -8.36 -14.14 3.02
N GLN A 59 -8.18 -14.34 1.72
CA GLN A 59 -7.23 -15.28 1.15
C GLN A 59 -6.25 -14.56 0.23
N ILE A 60 -4.99 -14.96 0.29
CA ILE A 60 -3.92 -14.57 -0.64
C ILE A 60 -3.37 -15.84 -1.28
N GLU A 61 -3.34 -15.90 -2.63
CA GLU A 61 -2.95 -17.10 -3.40
C GLU A 61 -3.70 -18.37 -2.97
N GLY A 62 -5.02 -18.23 -2.68
CA GLY A 62 -5.89 -19.33 -2.27
C GLY A 62 -5.69 -19.81 -0.82
N GLN A 63 -4.83 -19.14 -0.05
CA GLN A 63 -4.58 -19.48 1.35
C GLN A 63 -5.13 -18.40 2.27
N LYS A 64 -5.79 -18.80 3.36
CA LYS A 64 -6.26 -17.84 4.38
C LYS A 64 -5.08 -17.11 4.97
N VAL A 65 -5.22 -15.79 5.14
CA VAL A 65 -4.17 -14.96 5.76
C VAL A 65 -4.10 -15.19 7.26
N MET A 66 -5.24 -15.39 7.91
CA MET A 66 -5.34 -15.57 9.34
C MET A 66 -4.59 -16.85 9.78
N ARG A 67 -3.66 -16.69 10.73
CA ARG A 67 -2.81 -17.78 11.29
C ARG A 67 -1.94 -18.50 10.26
N ASN A 68 -1.57 -17.81 9.18
CA ASN A 68 -0.69 -18.33 8.14
C ASN A 68 0.33 -17.25 7.75
N ASP A 69 1.61 -17.60 7.74
CA ASP A 69 2.70 -16.65 7.45
C ASP A 69 3.20 -16.71 6.00
N ALA A 70 2.72 -17.66 5.19
CA ALA A 70 3.23 -17.88 3.84
C ALA A 70 3.04 -16.65 2.93
N TRP A 71 1.94 -15.92 3.09
CA TRP A 71 1.65 -14.71 2.32
C TRP A 71 2.60 -13.54 2.64
N LYS A 72 3.22 -13.53 3.82
CA LYS A 72 4.13 -12.44 4.24
C LYS A 72 5.39 -12.37 3.38
N THR A 73 5.85 -13.52 2.87
CA THR A 73 7.06 -13.58 2.02
C THR A 73 6.85 -12.99 0.62
N ILE A 74 5.60 -12.85 0.19
CA ILE A 74 5.25 -12.32 -1.13
C ILE A 74 4.53 -10.97 -1.06
N THR A 75 4.36 -10.41 0.13
CA THR A 75 3.61 -9.17 0.34
C THR A 75 4.47 -8.13 1.03
N GLY A 76 4.66 -6.98 0.38
CA GLY A 76 5.20 -5.78 0.98
C GLY A 76 4.08 -4.81 1.32
N SER A 77 4.22 -4.08 2.42
CA SER A 77 3.20 -3.09 2.80
C SER A 77 3.79 -1.90 3.52
N PHE A 78 3.17 -0.74 3.30
CA PHE A 78 3.41 0.46 4.09
C PHE A 78 2.07 1.14 4.34
N LEU A 79 1.64 1.18 5.60
CA LEU A 79 0.37 1.80 6.00
C LEU A 79 0.56 3.21 6.54
N ASP A 80 1.50 3.40 7.45
CA ASP A 80 1.86 4.71 7.99
C ASP A 80 3.26 4.69 8.65
N GLU A 81 3.76 5.85 9.02
CA GLU A 81 5.11 6.02 9.56
C GLU A 81 5.29 5.41 10.96
N SER A 82 4.20 5.09 11.69
CA SER A 82 4.29 4.45 13.01
C SER A 82 4.79 3.01 12.95
N PHE A 83 4.79 2.39 11.78
CA PHE A 83 5.37 1.07 11.55
C PHE A 83 6.89 1.09 11.32
N LEU A 84 7.50 2.27 11.20
CA LEU A 84 8.95 2.38 11.06
C LEU A 84 9.65 2.24 12.42
N ILE A 85 10.84 1.64 12.41
CA ILE A 85 11.72 1.65 13.59
C ILE A 85 12.46 2.99 13.59
N ASP A 86 11.84 4.00 14.11
CA ASP A 86 12.17 5.41 13.93
C ASP A 86 13.47 5.87 14.64
N PHE A 87 13.99 5.07 15.58
CA PHE A 87 15.26 5.30 16.29
C PHE A 87 16.47 4.67 15.58
N LEU A 88 16.31 4.09 14.40
CA LEU A 88 17.40 3.64 13.53
C LEU A 88 17.73 4.71 12.49
N THR A 89 18.97 4.68 11.99
CA THR A 89 19.32 5.34 10.73
C THR A 89 18.71 4.60 9.56
N THR A 90 18.66 5.22 8.39
CA THR A 90 18.13 4.60 7.18
C THR A 90 18.88 3.31 6.82
N GLU A 91 20.21 3.35 6.86
CA GLU A 91 21.06 2.19 6.56
C GLU A 91 20.86 1.04 7.57
N GLU A 92 20.77 1.34 8.86
CA GLU A 92 20.48 0.34 9.89
C GLU A 92 19.13 -0.30 9.67
N TYR A 93 18.11 0.50 9.32
CA TYR A 93 16.76 0.02 9.05
C TYR A 93 16.70 -0.88 7.82
N PHE A 94 17.31 -0.48 6.70
CA PHE A 94 17.36 -1.34 5.51
C PHE A 94 18.18 -2.60 5.74
N ASN A 95 19.27 -2.53 6.51
CA ASN A 95 20.02 -3.72 6.92
C ASN A 95 19.18 -4.67 7.79
N PHE A 96 18.37 -4.12 8.70
CA PHE A 96 17.47 -4.91 9.53
C PHE A 96 16.38 -5.59 8.67
N VAL A 97 15.66 -4.83 7.85
CA VAL A 97 14.59 -5.36 6.97
C VAL A 97 15.17 -6.35 5.95
N GLY A 98 16.34 -6.05 5.37
CA GLY A 98 17.01 -6.95 4.44
C GLY A 98 17.36 -8.30 5.05
N LYS A 99 17.88 -8.32 6.28
CA LYS A 99 18.15 -9.57 7.01
C LYS A 99 16.88 -10.39 7.25
N LEU A 100 15.74 -9.74 7.58
CA LEU A 100 14.46 -10.44 7.73
C LEU A 100 14.00 -11.08 6.42
N ASN A 101 14.36 -10.49 5.28
CA ASN A 101 14.06 -10.99 3.94
C ASN A 101 15.20 -11.84 3.34
N HIS A 102 16.14 -12.30 4.16
CA HIS A 102 17.29 -13.15 3.74
C HIS A 102 18.17 -12.51 2.66
N LYS A 103 18.22 -11.17 2.58
CA LYS A 103 19.08 -10.42 1.64
C LYS A 103 20.51 -10.33 2.14
N SER A 104 21.47 -10.50 1.25
CA SER A 104 22.88 -10.22 1.54
C SER A 104 23.15 -8.70 1.61
N GLN A 105 24.30 -8.31 2.18
CA GLN A 105 24.74 -6.91 2.18
C GLN A 105 24.86 -6.34 0.75
N GLY A 106 25.29 -7.18 -0.19
CA GLY A 106 25.40 -6.80 -1.60
C GLY A 106 24.03 -6.55 -2.23
N ASP A 107 23.04 -7.40 -1.94
CA ASP A 107 21.66 -7.21 -2.44
C ASP A 107 21.05 -5.91 -1.91
N ILE A 108 21.26 -5.63 -0.61
CA ILE A 108 20.77 -4.40 0.03
C ILE A 108 21.43 -3.17 -0.62
N ALA A 109 22.74 -3.21 -0.86
CA ALA A 109 23.46 -2.10 -1.48
C ALA A 109 22.97 -1.84 -2.92
N LEU A 110 22.77 -2.90 -3.72
CA LEU A 110 22.22 -2.80 -5.08
C LEU A 110 20.79 -2.26 -5.07
N PHE A 111 19.97 -2.72 -4.15
CA PHE A 111 18.61 -2.21 -3.97
C PHE A 111 18.61 -0.71 -3.64
N LEU A 112 19.41 -0.27 -2.65
CA LEU A 112 19.51 1.14 -2.28
C LEU A 112 20.04 2.01 -3.42
N ASP A 113 20.98 1.49 -4.22
CA ASP A 113 21.46 2.17 -5.42
C ASP A 113 20.33 2.39 -6.44
N SER A 114 19.47 1.41 -6.64
CA SER A 114 18.30 1.50 -7.52
C SER A 114 17.23 2.48 -7.02
N MET A 115 17.21 2.80 -5.72
CA MET A 115 16.26 3.73 -5.11
C MET A 115 16.75 5.20 -5.09
N LYS A 116 17.95 5.52 -5.59
CA LYS A 116 18.53 6.86 -5.51
C LYS A 116 17.61 7.95 -6.09
N ASP A 117 17.06 7.71 -7.26
CA ASP A 117 16.16 8.66 -7.93
C ASP A 117 14.88 8.89 -7.12
N PHE A 118 14.34 7.82 -6.52
CA PHE A 118 13.17 7.91 -5.65
C PHE A 118 13.45 8.68 -4.37
N PHE A 119 14.64 8.51 -3.79
CA PHE A 119 15.08 9.21 -2.59
C PHE A 119 15.54 10.66 -2.84
N ASN A 120 15.84 11.02 -4.08
CA ASN A 120 16.27 12.37 -4.48
C ASN A 120 17.46 12.90 -3.68
N ASP A 121 18.46 12.06 -3.41
CA ASP A 121 19.68 12.37 -2.65
C ASP A 121 19.46 12.93 -1.22
N GLU A 122 18.21 12.84 -0.69
CA GLU A 122 17.86 13.44 0.60
C GLU A 122 17.97 12.45 1.78
N ILE A 123 18.06 11.15 1.50
CA ILE A 123 17.88 10.09 2.50
C ILE A 123 19.16 9.29 2.71
N LEU A 124 19.76 8.77 1.64
CA LEU A 124 20.94 7.91 1.72
C LEU A 124 22.19 8.70 2.14
N GLY A 125 23.10 8.04 2.90
CA GLY A 125 24.32 8.65 3.40
C GLY A 125 24.12 9.62 4.57
N SER A 126 22.87 9.83 5.01
CA SER A 126 22.55 10.65 6.17
C SER A 126 22.69 9.85 7.46
N LYS A 127 23.36 10.43 8.48
CA LYS A 127 23.43 9.83 9.83
C LYS A 127 22.22 10.15 10.71
N LYS A 128 21.18 10.77 10.14
CA LYS A 128 19.95 11.10 10.86
C LYS A 128 19.19 9.81 11.21
N LEU A 129 18.51 9.83 12.35
CA LEU A 129 17.53 8.83 12.69
C LEU A 129 16.27 9.02 11.82
N ILE A 130 15.53 7.94 11.56
CA ILE A 130 14.32 8.00 10.71
C ILE A 130 13.33 9.04 11.24
N ARG A 131 13.17 9.17 12.57
CA ARG A 131 12.28 10.16 13.19
C ARG A 131 12.66 11.62 12.90
N ASP A 132 13.92 11.88 12.54
CA ASP A 132 14.44 13.24 12.29
C ASP A 132 14.24 13.68 10.82
N PHE A 133 13.74 12.79 9.96
CA PHE A 133 13.33 13.11 8.60
C PHE A 133 11.93 13.72 8.54
N SER A 134 11.66 14.48 7.46
CA SER A 134 10.30 14.91 7.15
C SER A 134 9.35 13.72 7.00
N LYS A 135 8.04 13.91 7.22
CA LYS A 135 7.04 12.87 7.01
C LYS A 135 7.08 12.28 5.59
N GLY A 136 7.33 13.12 4.58
CA GLY A 136 7.51 12.66 3.20
C GLY A 136 8.71 11.73 3.03
N ASN A 137 9.86 12.05 3.64
CA ASN A 137 11.04 11.19 3.57
C ASN A 137 10.88 9.91 4.41
N GLN A 138 10.22 9.95 5.58
CA GLN A 138 9.84 8.76 6.34
C GLN A 138 8.96 7.83 5.48
N LYS A 139 8.00 8.39 4.74
CA LYS A 139 7.14 7.65 3.82
C LYS A 139 7.93 7.01 2.68
N LYS A 140 8.85 7.74 2.05
CA LYS A 140 9.74 7.18 1.03
C LYS A 140 10.56 5.99 1.58
N ILE A 141 11.10 6.10 2.79
CA ILE A 141 11.83 5.02 3.47
C ILE A 141 10.92 3.80 3.66
N GLY A 142 9.70 4.00 4.16
CA GLY A 142 8.74 2.92 4.39
C GLY A 142 8.30 2.21 3.12
N ILE A 143 7.99 2.96 2.06
CA ILE A 143 7.62 2.40 0.75
C ILE A 143 8.79 1.59 0.16
N ALA A 144 10.02 2.12 0.21
CA ALA A 144 11.19 1.39 -0.25
C ALA A 144 11.45 0.12 0.57
N ALA A 145 11.31 0.19 1.90
CA ALA A 145 11.47 -0.98 2.75
C ALA A 145 10.44 -2.09 2.44
N ALA A 146 9.21 -1.72 2.09
CA ALA A 146 8.17 -2.66 1.67
C ALA A 146 8.55 -3.43 0.39
N LEU A 147 9.45 -2.90 -0.42
CA LEU A 147 9.90 -3.50 -1.69
C LEU A 147 11.18 -4.36 -1.55
N LEU A 148 11.92 -4.22 -0.46
CA LEU A 148 13.23 -4.87 -0.30
C LEU A 148 13.18 -6.41 -0.33
N GLY A 149 12.01 -6.99 -0.02
CA GLY A 149 11.76 -8.43 -0.07
C GLY A 149 11.40 -8.99 -1.46
N ASP A 150 11.42 -8.18 -2.52
CA ASP A 150 10.92 -8.53 -3.87
C ASP A 150 9.48 -9.06 -3.84
N PRO A 151 8.53 -8.32 -3.23
CA PRO A 151 7.16 -8.79 -3.08
C PRO A 151 6.45 -8.90 -4.43
N LYS A 152 5.47 -9.82 -4.52
CA LYS A 152 4.54 -9.91 -5.65
C LYS A 152 3.31 -9.03 -5.45
N ILE A 153 3.03 -8.67 -4.19
CA ILE A 153 1.90 -7.85 -3.78
C ILE A 153 2.44 -6.66 -2.99
N LEU A 154 2.02 -5.46 -3.34
CA LEU A 154 2.37 -4.22 -2.64
C LEU A 154 1.09 -3.52 -2.15
N ILE A 155 1.01 -3.24 -0.85
CA ILE A 155 -0.13 -2.57 -0.23
C ILE A 155 0.33 -1.25 0.37
N LEU A 156 -0.24 -0.14 -0.14
CA LEU A 156 0.13 1.22 0.26
C LEU A 156 -1.11 2.00 0.71
N ASP A 157 -1.12 2.46 1.96
CA ASP A 157 -2.19 3.30 2.48
C ASP A 157 -1.79 4.77 2.38
N GLU A 158 -2.55 5.55 1.60
CA GLU A 158 -2.33 6.99 1.37
C GLU A 158 -0.87 7.36 1.01
N PRO A 159 -0.23 6.71 0.02
CA PRO A 159 1.20 6.86 -0.23
C PRO A 159 1.60 8.25 -0.73
N PHE A 160 0.68 9.02 -1.31
CA PHE A 160 0.94 10.34 -1.89
C PHE A 160 0.85 11.49 -0.91
N THR A 161 0.21 11.28 0.26
CA THR A 161 0.06 12.32 1.28
C THR A 161 1.42 12.71 1.88
N ALA A 162 1.55 14.00 2.25
CA ALA A 162 2.77 14.58 2.82
C ALA A 162 4.01 14.55 1.89
N LEU A 163 3.87 14.16 0.63
CA LEU A 163 4.89 14.29 -0.40
C LEU A 163 4.74 15.62 -1.13
N ASP A 164 5.87 16.24 -1.46
CA ASP A 164 5.91 17.38 -2.38
C ASP A 164 5.51 16.96 -3.80
N PRO A 165 5.06 17.90 -4.67
CA PRO A 165 4.59 17.57 -6.01
C PRO A 165 5.61 16.79 -6.85
N SER A 166 6.90 17.07 -6.73
CA SER A 166 7.93 16.37 -7.48
C SER A 166 8.09 14.93 -7.02
N SER A 167 7.99 14.70 -5.72
CA SER A 167 8.02 13.35 -5.12
C SER A 167 6.77 12.54 -5.47
N GLN A 168 5.58 13.17 -5.54
CA GLN A 168 4.36 12.50 -6.00
C GLN A 168 4.50 12.03 -7.46
N ILE A 169 5.03 12.86 -8.36
CA ILE A 169 5.26 12.49 -9.76
C ILE A 169 6.25 11.31 -9.85
N ARG A 170 7.36 11.36 -9.08
CA ARG A 170 8.33 10.25 -9.05
C ARG A 170 7.71 8.96 -8.53
N LEU A 171 6.91 9.03 -7.46
CA LEU A 171 6.24 7.86 -6.91
C LEU A 171 5.25 7.25 -7.93
N LYS A 172 4.44 8.05 -8.62
CA LYS A 172 3.52 7.57 -9.67
C LYS A 172 4.28 6.81 -10.76
N ARG A 173 5.36 7.41 -11.30
CA ARG A 173 6.20 6.76 -12.31
C ARG A 173 6.81 5.45 -11.79
N PHE A 174 7.33 5.48 -10.58
CA PHE A 174 7.93 4.32 -9.95
C PHE A 174 6.91 3.17 -9.78
N LEU A 175 5.69 3.45 -9.31
CA LEU A 175 4.63 2.45 -9.18
C LEU A 175 4.19 1.89 -10.54
N SER A 176 4.05 2.75 -11.55
CA SER A 176 3.73 2.32 -12.93
C SER A 176 4.83 1.43 -13.50
N ASP A 177 6.11 1.76 -13.27
CA ASP A 177 7.24 0.93 -13.69
C ASP A 177 7.24 -0.44 -13.00
N LEU A 178 6.95 -0.49 -11.70
CA LEU A 178 6.84 -1.76 -10.95
C LEU A 178 5.73 -2.66 -11.50
N GLN A 179 4.56 -2.10 -11.77
CA GLN A 179 3.43 -2.83 -12.32
C GLN A 179 3.77 -3.37 -13.72
N THR A 180 4.29 -2.51 -14.61
CA THR A 180 4.57 -2.86 -16.01
C THR A 180 5.70 -3.88 -16.15
N ARG A 181 6.80 -3.72 -15.38
CA ARG A 181 7.99 -4.56 -15.51
C ARG A 181 7.91 -5.87 -14.75
N PHE A 182 7.24 -5.87 -13.60
CA PHE A 182 7.23 -7.02 -12.69
C PHE A 182 5.86 -7.66 -12.53
N ASN A 183 4.84 -7.15 -13.26
CA ASN A 183 3.45 -7.62 -13.12
C ASN A 183 3.00 -7.65 -11.65
N MET A 184 3.40 -6.60 -10.89
CA MET A 184 3.15 -6.51 -9.46
C MET A 184 1.68 -6.20 -9.19
N THR A 185 1.08 -6.96 -8.28
CA THR A 185 -0.26 -6.64 -7.78
C THR A 185 -0.14 -5.50 -6.78
N MET A 186 -0.83 -4.39 -7.01
CA MET A 186 -0.75 -3.22 -6.12
C MET A 186 -2.13 -2.85 -5.58
N LEU A 187 -2.19 -2.60 -4.27
CA LEU A 187 -3.36 -2.04 -3.61
C LEU A 187 -2.99 -0.67 -3.06
N ILE A 188 -3.61 0.37 -3.58
CA ILE A 188 -3.30 1.75 -3.23
C ILE A 188 -4.56 2.43 -2.75
N SER A 189 -4.57 2.92 -1.50
CA SER A 189 -5.64 3.78 -1.04
C SER A 189 -5.32 5.25 -1.30
N SER A 190 -6.34 6.05 -1.58
CA SER A 190 -6.23 7.50 -1.58
C SER A 190 -7.59 8.15 -1.36
N HIS A 191 -7.59 9.36 -0.82
CA HIS A 191 -8.73 10.28 -0.84
C HIS A 191 -8.60 11.29 -1.99
N ASP A 192 -7.44 11.39 -2.66
CA ASP A 192 -7.24 12.19 -3.86
C ASP A 192 -7.43 11.32 -5.11
N LEU A 193 -8.48 11.63 -5.87
CA LEU A 193 -8.89 10.88 -7.04
C LEU A 193 -7.87 10.92 -8.17
N ASN A 194 -7.16 12.06 -8.34
CA ASN A 194 -6.17 12.22 -9.40
C ASN A 194 -5.04 11.20 -9.28
N HIS A 195 -4.62 10.90 -8.04
CA HIS A 195 -3.51 9.95 -7.85
C HIS A 195 -3.88 8.53 -8.27
N VAL A 196 -5.07 8.06 -7.89
CA VAL A 196 -5.49 6.68 -8.18
C VAL A 196 -5.88 6.48 -9.63
N THR A 197 -6.51 7.46 -10.28
CA THR A 197 -6.87 7.37 -11.71
C THR A 197 -5.67 7.35 -12.63
N GLU A 198 -4.54 7.92 -12.21
CA GLU A 198 -3.29 7.88 -12.98
C GLU A 198 -2.48 6.57 -12.80
N VAL A 199 -2.67 5.83 -11.69
CA VAL A 199 -1.83 4.69 -11.32
C VAL A 199 -2.57 3.36 -11.33
N CYS A 200 -3.90 3.37 -11.10
CA CYS A 200 -4.66 2.16 -10.90
C CYS A 200 -5.55 1.83 -12.12
N GLU A 201 -5.55 0.55 -12.52
CA GLU A 201 -6.37 0.02 -13.62
C GLU A 201 -7.82 -0.21 -13.22
N ARG A 202 -8.08 -0.36 -11.92
CA ARG A 202 -9.41 -0.54 -11.34
C ARG A 202 -9.53 0.25 -10.06
N ILE A 203 -10.66 0.92 -9.88
CA ILE A 203 -10.95 1.75 -8.71
C ILE A 203 -12.23 1.27 -8.04
N VAL A 204 -12.13 1.00 -6.76
CA VAL A 204 -13.27 0.68 -5.89
C VAL A 204 -13.53 1.83 -4.94
N VAL A 205 -14.77 2.28 -4.89
CA VAL A 205 -15.22 3.34 -3.98
C VAL A 205 -15.80 2.68 -2.73
N LEU A 206 -15.23 3.05 -1.59
CA LEU A 206 -15.69 2.62 -0.27
C LEU A 206 -16.40 3.77 0.43
N GLU A 207 -17.64 3.52 0.87
CA GLU A 207 -18.41 4.46 1.67
C GLU A 207 -19.01 3.74 2.87
N LYS A 208 -18.79 4.28 4.08
CA LYS A 208 -19.30 3.72 5.35
C LYS A 208 -19.13 2.21 5.45
N GLY A 209 -17.94 1.74 5.04
CA GLY A 209 -17.56 0.32 5.11
C GLY A 209 -18.12 -0.57 4.01
N ASN A 210 -18.85 -0.05 3.03
CA ASN A 210 -19.41 -0.81 1.93
C ASN A 210 -18.81 -0.38 0.59
N ILE A 211 -18.65 -1.33 -0.34
CA ILE A 211 -18.30 -1.02 -1.72
C ILE A 211 -19.54 -0.46 -2.40
N VAL A 212 -19.44 0.75 -2.93
CA VAL A 212 -20.54 1.44 -3.61
C VAL A 212 -20.33 1.58 -5.12
N LYS A 213 -19.08 1.57 -5.57
CA LYS A 213 -18.70 1.51 -6.99
C LYS A 213 -17.48 0.62 -7.17
N ASP A 214 -17.40 0.00 -8.34
CA ASP A 214 -16.29 -0.82 -8.79
C ASP A 214 -16.10 -0.58 -10.28
N LEU A 215 -15.06 0.16 -10.65
CA LEU A 215 -14.89 0.75 -11.98
C LEU A 215 -13.54 0.33 -12.56
N LYS A 216 -13.52 -0.05 -13.83
CA LYS A 216 -12.28 -0.11 -14.59
C LYS A 216 -11.90 1.31 -15.00
N THR A 217 -10.63 1.67 -14.81
CA THR A 217 -10.15 3.03 -15.09
C THR A 217 -10.09 3.30 -16.60
N ASP A 218 -10.66 4.43 -17.01
CA ASP A 218 -10.62 4.97 -18.36
C ASP A 218 -10.54 6.52 -18.32
N GLU A 219 -10.64 7.18 -19.47
CA GLU A 219 -10.51 8.64 -19.60
C GLU A 219 -11.63 9.42 -18.88
N ASP A 220 -12.79 8.83 -18.66
CA ASP A 220 -13.93 9.46 -18.01
C ASP A 220 -14.05 9.15 -16.52
N THR A 221 -13.30 8.19 -16.02
CA THR A 221 -13.38 7.71 -14.63
C THR A 221 -13.16 8.82 -13.60
N LEU A 222 -12.21 9.73 -13.84
CA LEU A 222 -11.96 10.85 -12.92
C LEU A 222 -13.20 11.73 -12.79
N LYS A 223 -13.82 12.11 -13.91
CA LYS A 223 -15.02 12.97 -13.93
C LYS A 223 -16.21 12.28 -13.24
N GLU A 224 -16.35 10.96 -13.46
CA GLU A 224 -17.40 10.17 -12.81
C GLU A 224 -17.23 10.15 -11.29
N LEU A 225 -16.01 9.97 -10.82
CA LEU A 225 -15.69 9.97 -9.39
C LEU A 225 -15.86 11.37 -8.78
N GLU A 226 -15.38 12.43 -9.45
CA GLU A 226 -15.58 13.82 -9.00
C GLU A 226 -17.07 14.15 -8.88
N ALA A 227 -17.87 13.79 -9.86
CA ALA A 227 -19.33 13.99 -9.82
C ALA A 227 -19.98 13.21 -8.66
N TYR A 228 -19.51 12.01 -8.36
CA TYR A 228 -20.00 11.21 -7.23
C TYR A 228 -19.68 11.84 -5.88
N PHE A 229 -18.46 12.37 -5.69
CA PHE A 229 -18.03 12.97 -4.42
C PHE A 229 -18.46 14.45 -4.25
N ALA A 230 -18.95 15.11 -5.30
CA ALA A 230 -19.45 16.48 -5.25
C ALA A 230 -20.87 16.61 -4.64
N VAL A 231 -21.56 15.51 -4.42
CA VAL A 231 -22.90 15.42 -3.83
C VAL A 231 -22.79 15.17 -2.33
#